data_e855f69a3c0956e045c29502b5fb89a0
#
_entry.id   e855f69a3c0956e045c29502b5fb89a0
#
_cell.length_a   1.000
_cell.length_b   1.000
_cell.length_c   1.000
_cell.angle_alpha   90.00
_cell.angle_beta   90.00
_cell.angle_gamma   90.00
#
_symmetry.space_group_name_H-M   'P 1'
#
loop_
_entity.id
_entity.type
_entity.pdbx_description
1 polymer ?
#
loop_
_entity_poly.entity_id
_entity_poly.type
_entity_poly.pdbx_seq_one_letter_code
_entity_poly.pdbx_strand_id
1 'polypeptide(L)'
;MARHSPRHDRDAGGALDVLAAKAALREEVWSALTAAHVARFPGAAGRIPNFTGAEAAAERLRERPEWRRANALKANPDSAQLPVRQRALQDGKVLFMAVPPLAEPDPFFLLDPGQLAY
;
A
#
# COMPACT_ATOMS: atom_id res chain seq x y z
N MET A 1 31.58 -31.15 7.60
CA MET A 1 30.32 -31.45 8.30
C MET A 1 29.29 -30.43 7.90
N ALA A 2 28.35 -30.85 7.09
CA ALA A 2 27.27 -29.98 6.68
C ALA A 2 26.36 -29.70 7.87
N ARG A 3 26.35 -28.50 8.30
CA ARG A 3 25.40 -28.08 9.35
C ARG A 3 24.13 -27.67 8.66
N HIS A 4 23.08 -28.40 8.92
CA HIS A 4 21.75 -27.93 8.56
C HIS A 4 21.52 -26.60 9.24
N SER A 5 21.19 -25.56 8.48
CA SER A 5 20.99 -24.23 9.03
C SER A 5 19.58 -24.14 9.62
N PRO A 6 19.43 -24.05 10.95
CA PRO A 6 18.09 -23.83 11.53
C PRO A 6 17.46 -22.53 11.06
N ARG A 7 18.30 -21.62 10.58
CA ARG A 7 17.89 -20.33 10.05
C ARG A 7 17.05 -20.47 8.79
N HIS A 8 17.38 -21.44 7.90
CA HIS A 8 16.63 -21.67 6.68
C HIS A 8 15.20 -22.15 6.97
N ASP A 9 15.05 -23.08 7.91
CA ASP A 9 13.74 -23.58 8.32
C ASP A 9 12.91 -22.50 9.01
N ARG A 10 13.55 -21.66 9.82
CA ARG A 10 12.88 -20.51 10.47
C ARG A 10 12.41 -19.51 9.44
N ASP A 11 13.22 -19.21 8.43
CA ASP A 11 12.86 -18.26 7.38
C ASP A 11 11.69 -18.78 6.55
N ALA A 12 11.65 -20.07 6.25
CA ALA A 12 10.54 -20.70 5.53
C ALA A 12 9.24 -20.66 6.38
N GLY A 13 9.34 -21.01 7.67
CA GLY A 13 8.21 -20.91 8.61
C GLY A 13 7.74 -19.47 8.80
N GLY A 14 8.70 -18.54 8.92
CA GLY A 14 8.40 -17.10 9.05
C GLY A 14 7.71 -16.54 7.82
N ALA A 15 8.10 -16.97 6.62
CA ALA A 15 7.46 -16.54 5.38
C ALA A 15 6.01 -17.03 5.30
N LEU A 16 5.75 -18.30 5.66
CA LEU A 16 4.39 -18.85 5.70
C LEU A 16 3.54 -18.14 6.74
N ASP A 17 4.11 -17.84 7.93
CA ASP A 17 3.41 -17.09 8.97
C ASP A 17 3.07 -15.68 8.53
N VAL A 18 3.97 -15.02 7.82
CA VAL A 18 3.73 -13.67 7.27
C VAL A 18 2.63 -13.71 6.21
N LEU A 19 2.63 -14.70 5.32
CA LEU A 19 1.58 -14.86 4.32
C LEU A 19 0.21 -15.09 4.97
N ALA A 20 0.15 -15.93 6.00
CA ALA A 20 -1.07 -16.19 6.75
C ALA A 20 -1.54 -14.93 7.48
N ALA A 21 -0.64 -14.19 8.10
CA ALA A 21 -0.96 -12.94 8.78
C ALA A 21 -1.48 -11.88 7.81
N LYS A 22 -0.90 -11.77 6.63
CA LYS A 22 -1.38 -10.85 5.59
C LYS A 22 -2.78 -11.24 5.11
N ALA A 23 -3.04 -12.53 4.91
CA ALA A 23 -4.35 -13.02 4.50
C ALA A 23 -5.41 -12.72 5.57
N ALA A 24 -5.09 -12.96 6.84
CA ALA A 24 -5.98 -12.67 7.96
C ALA A 24 -6.29 -11.18 8.07
N LEU A 25 -5.28 -10.34 7.89
CA LEU A 25 -5.44 -8.89 7.93
C LEU A 25 -6.32 -8.39 6.78
N ARG A 26 -6.14 -8.92 5.58
CA ARG A 26 -7.02 -8.58 4.45
C ARG A 26 -8.47 -8.92 4.74
N GLU A 27 -8.73 -10.12 5.25
CA GLU A 27 -10.09 -10.55 5.60
C GLU A 27 -10.71 -9.67 6.69
N GLU A 28 -9.92 -9.32 7.70
CA GLU A 28 -10.36 -8.43 8.77
C GLU A 28 -10.77 -7.06 8.23
N VAL A 29 -9.94 -6.47 7.39
CA VAL A 29 -10.22 -5.14 6.81
C VAL A 29 -11.41 -5.20 5.86
N TRP A 30 -11.47 -6.20 4.98
CA TRP A 30 -12.62 -6.35 4.07
C TRP A 30 -13.93 -6.51 4.83
N SER A 31 -13.93 -7.33 5.88
CA SER A 31 -15.09 -7.54 6.74
C SER A 31 -15.50 -6.26 7.46
N ALA A 32 -14.54 -5.51 7.97
CA ALA A 32 -14.80 -4.23 8.65
C ALA A 32 -15.40 -3.19 7.69
N LEU A 33 -14.86 -3.08 6.48
CA LEU A 33 -15.39 -2.16 5.47
C LEU A 33 -16.82 -2.53 5.06
N THR A 34 -17.09 -3.81 4.92
CA THR A 34 -18.42 -4.31 4.56
C THR A 34 -19.41 -4.07 5.71
N ALA A 35 -19.03 -4.40 6.95
CA ALA A 35 -19.87 -4.21 8.12
C ALA A 35 -20.21 -2.74 8.38
N ALA A 36 -19.28 -1.85 8.10
CA ALA A 36 -19.48 -0.40 8.24
C ALA A 36 -20.27 0.21 7.07
N HIS A 37 -20.57 -0.56 6.03
CA HIS A 37 -21.27 -0.09 4.81
C HIS A 37 -20.51 1.05 4.09
N VAL A 38 -19.19 1.04 4.15
CA VAL A 38 -18.36 2.09 3.52
C VAL A 38 -17.68 1.60 2.23
N ALA A 39 -17.66 0.28 1.98
CA ALA A 39 -17.09 -0.25 0.74
C ALA A 39 -17.95 0.19 -0.45
N ARG A 40 -17.30 0.76 -1.46
CA ARG A 40 -17.96 1.16 -2.70
C ARG A 40 -18.14 -0.03 -3.61
N PHE A 41 -19.14 0.05 -4.50
CA PHE A 41 -19.34 -0.99 -5.51
C PHE A 41 -18.03 -1.20 -6.31
N PRO A 42 -17.63 -2.45 -6.61
CA PRO A 42 -18.37 -3.72 -6.44
C PRO A 42 -18.12 -4.44 -5.10
N GLY A 43 -17.65 -3.76 -4.07
CA GLY A 43 -17.43 -4.32 -2.75
C GLY A 43 -15.95 -4.49 -2.40
N ALA A 44 -15.69 -5.02 -1.20
CA ALA A 44 -14.33 -5.08 -0.65
C ALA A 44 -13.68 -6.47 -0.82
N ALA A 45 -14.42 -7.54 -0.57
CA ALA A 45 -13.86 -8.88 -0.48
C ALA A 45 -13.13 -9.30 -1.75
N GLY A 46 -11.89 -9.76 -1.59
CA GLY A 46 -11.07 -10.24 -2.71
C GLY A 46 -10.55 -9.16 -3.64
N ARG A 47 -10.64 -7.89 -3.25
CA ARG A 47 -10.31 -6.75 -4.12
C ARG A 47 -9.40 -5.76 -3.42
N ILE A 48 -8.82 -4.84 -4.18
CA ILE A 48 -8.32 -3.58 -3.66
C ILE A 48 -9.54 -2.65 -3.60
N PRO A 49 -10.12 -2.45 -2.41
CA PRO A 49 -11.41 -1.78 -2.31
C PRO A 49 -11.28 -0.27 -2.44
N ASN A 50 -12.28 0.35 -3.05
CA ASN A 50 -12.52 1.76 -2.84
C ASN A 50 -13.57 1.91 -1.73
N PHE A 51 -13.45 2.95 -0.93
CA PHE A 51 -14.32 3.11 0.23
C PHE A 51 -14.52 4.57 0.60
N THR A 52 -15.65 4.85 1.24
CA THR A 52 -15.92 6.14 1.84
C THR A 52 -14.99 6.34 3.04
N GLY A 53 -14.29 7.45 3.07
CA GLY A 53 -13.33 7.72 4.13
C GLY A 53 -11.87 7.53 3.73
N ALA A 54 -11.60 7.31 2.45
CA ALA A 54 -10.22 7.18 1.95
C ALA A 54 -9.38 8.42 2.27
N GLU A 55 -9.98 9.61 2.24
CA GLU A 55 -9.29 10.84 2.60
C GLU A 55 -8.92 10.91 4.07
N ALA A 56 -9.85 10.51 4.95
CA ALA A 56 -9.58 10.44 6.38
C ALA A 56 -8.48 9.41 6.70
N ALA A 57 -8.48 8.28 6.00
CA ALA A 57 -7.43 7.27 6.13
C ALA A 57 -6.07 7.83 5.72
N ALA A 58 -6.01 8.59 4.63
CA ALA A 58 -4.78 9.24 4.18
C ALA A 58 -4.25 10.25 5.21
N GLU A 59 -5.14 11.02 5.84
CA GLU A 59 -4.75 11.94 6.91
C GLU A 59 -4.17 11.21 8.13
N ARG A 60 -4.74 10.07 8.49
CA ARG A 60 -4.18 9.25 9.57
C ARG A 60 -2.80 8.70 9.21
N LEU A 61 -2.60 8.31 7.97
CA LEU A 61 -1.29 7.89 7.48
C LEU A 61 -0.27 9.02 7.59
N ARG A 62 -0.68 10.25 7.26
CA ARG A 62 0.18 11.43 7.37
C ARG A 62 0.67 11.71 8.79
N GLU A 63 -0.08 11.29 9.78
CA GLU A 63 0.27 11.47 11.19
C GLU A 63 1.33 10.46 11.66
N ARG A 64 1.60 9.43 10.88
CA ARG A 64 2.55 8.38 11.25
C ARG A 64 3.99 8.89 11.18
N PRO A 65 4.85 8.45 12.13
CA PRO A 65 6.28 8.80 12.08
C PRO A 65 6.95 8.33 10.79
N GLU A 66 6.54 7.18 10.27
CA GLU A 66 7.07 6.62 9.03
C GLU A 66 6.82 7.55 7.85
N TRP A 67 5.63 8.16 7.81
CA TRP A 67 5.30 9.15 6.79
C TRP A 67 6.22 10.36 6.91
N ARG A 68 6.37 10.89 8.11
CA ARG A 68 7.18 12.10 8.35
C ARG A 68 8.63 11.90 7.95
N ARG A 69 9.17 10.71 8.17
CA ARG A 69 10.57 10.40 7.84
C ARG A 69 10.78 10.07 6.37
N ALA A 70 9.75 9.65 5.67
CA ALA A 70 9.87 9.23 4.27
C ALA A 70 10.06 10.45 3.36
N ASN A 71 11.06 10.41 2.50
CA ASN A 71 11.27 11.39 1.43
C ASN A 71 10.66 10.92 0.12
N ALA A 72 10.44 9.62 0.00
CA ALA A 72 9.85 8.99 -1.17
C ALA A 72 8.91 7.88 -0.74
N LEU A 73 7.88 7.64 -1.54
CA LEU A 73 7.00 6.51 -1.33
C LEU A 73 6.52 5.92 -2.65
N LYS A 74 6.07 4.69 -2.56
CA LYS A 74 5.45 3.98 -3.66
C LYS A 74 3.95 3.92 -3.40
N ALA A 75 3.16 4.19 -4.41
CA ALA A 75 1.71 4.06 -4.34
C ALA A 75 1.17 3.44 -5.63
N ASN A 76 0.03 2.80 -5.51
CA ASN A 76 -0.67 2.23 -6.66
C ASN A 76 -1.64 3.26 -7.26
N PRO A 77 -2.02 3.10 -8.54
CA PRO A 77 -2.90 4.05 -9.21
C PRO A 77 -4.39 3.86 -8.92
N ASP A 78 -4.74 3.06 -7.91
CA ASP A 78 -6.15 2.83 -7.57
C ASP A 78 -6.81 4.04 -6.90
N SER A 79 -8.14 4.04 -6.90
CA SER A 79 -8.94 5.17 -6.38
C SER A 79 -8.79 5.35 -4.88
N ALA A 80 -8.65 4.27 -4.12
CA ALA A 80 -8.51 4.35 -2.67
C ALA A 80 -7.20 5.03 -2.25
N GLN A 81 -6.16 4.94 -3.07
CA GLN A 81 -4.87 5.56 -2.79
C GLN A 81 -4.72 6.96 -3.40
N LEU A 82 -5.70 7.45 -4.13
CA LEU A 82 -5.64 8.81 -4.69
C LEU A 82 -5.36 9.87 -3.62
N PRO A 83 -6.05 9.89 -2.47
CA PRO A 83 -5.74 10.87 -1.43
C PRO A 83 -4.33 10.73 -0.89
N VAL A 84 -3.79 9.51 -0.79
CA VAL A 84 -2.40 9.27 -0.38
C VAL A 84 -1.42 9.90 -1.37
N ARG A 85 -1.65 9.70 -2.67
CA ARG A 85 -0.80 10.27 -3.71
C ARG A 85 -0.83 11.80 -3.67
N GLN A 86 -2.01 12.38 -3.52
CA GLN A 86 -2.16 13.83 -3.42
C GLN A 86 -1.38 14.39 -2.23
N ARG A 87 -1.51 13.78 -1.07
CA ARG A 87 -0.82 14.24 0.15
C ARG A 87 0.68 14.05 0.07
N ALA A 88 1.15 12.98 -0.57
CA ALA A 88 2.58 12.78 -0.79
C ALA A 88 3.19 13.95 -1.57
N LEU A 89 2.56 14.36 -2.65
CA LEU A 89 3.02 15.48 -3.46
C LEU A 89 2.90 16.81 -2.70
N GLN A 90 1.82 17.01 -1.96
CA GLN A 90 1.64 18.21 -1.13
C GLN A 90 2.73 18.33 -0.06
N ASP A 91 3.16 17.20 0.50
CA ASP A 91 4.21 17.17 1.52
C ASP A 91 5.63 17.18 0.92
N GLY A 92 5.76 17.35 -0.38
CA GLY A 92 7.04 17.44 -1.05
C GLY A 92 7.76 16.10 -1.22
N LYS A 93 7.07 14.99 -1.09
CA LYS A 93 7.65 13.65 -1.23
C LYS A 93 7.70 13.23 -2.69
N VAL A 94 8.77 12.51 -3.04
CA VAL A 94 8.87 11.87 -4.35
C VAL A 94 7.94 10.66 -4.38
N LEU A 95 7.16 10.53 -5.43
CA LEU A 95 6.19 9.47 -5.56
C LEU A 95 6.56 8.55 -6.73
N PHE A 96 6.69 7.26 -6.42
CA PHE A 96 6.81 6.20 -7.42
C PHE A 96 5.45 5.53 -7.57
N MET A 97 4.87 5.61 -8.75
CA MET A 97 3.56 5.02 -9.01
C MET A 97 3.70 3.90 -10.03
N ALA A 98 3.25 2.70 -9.64
CA ALA A 98 3.21 1.56 -10.56
C ALA A 98 2.21 1.82 -11.66
N VAL A 99 2.59 1.53 -12.91
CA VAL A 99 1.72 1.71 -14.07
C VAL A 99 1.62 0.41 -14.85
N PRO A 100 0.41 -0.02 -15.22
CA PRO A 100 0.25 -1.12 -16.15
C PRO A 100 0.45 -0.62 -17.60
N PRO A 101 0.92 -1.48 -18.53
CA PRO A 101 1.34 -2.84 -18.29
C PRO A 101 2.75 -2.92 -17.69
N LEU A 102 2.95 -3.85 -16.76
CA LEU A 102 4.23 -4.05 -16.10
C LEU A 102 5.28 -4.73 -17.00
N ALA A 103 4.97 -4.96 -18.25
CA ALA A 103 5.90 -5.52 -19.25
C ALA A 103 6.95 -4.52 -19.72
N GLU A 104 6.79 -3.25 -19.40
CA GLU A 104 7.77 -2.22 -19.72
C GLU A 104 9.01 -2.37 -18.84
N PRO A 105 10.22 -2.05 -19.37
CA PRO A 105 11.45 -2.12 -18.58
C PRO A 105 11.42 -1.19 -17.36
N ASP A 106 10.61 -0.15 -17.40
CA ASP A 106 10.50 0.84 -16.36
C ASP A 106 9.02 0.97 -15.94
N PRO A 107 8.55 0.08 -15.02
CA PRO A 107 7.12 -0.03 -14.69
C PRO A 107 6.61 1.04 -13.73
N PHE A 108 7.42 2.06 -13.43
CA PHE A 108 7.04 3.11 -12.49
C PHE A 108 7.14 4.48 -13.13
N PHE A 109 6.15 5.33 -12.83
CA PHE A 109 6.28 6.77 -13.00
C PHE A 109 6.90 7.38 -11.76
N LEU A 110 7.88 8.25 -11.98
CA LEU A 110 8.46 9.09 -10.94
C LEU A 110 7.78 10.45 -10.98
N LEU A 111 7.16 10.84 -9.87
CA LEU A 111 6.56 12.16 -9.71
C LEU A 111 7.34 12.91 -8.63
N ASP A 112 8.01 13.97 -9.04
CA ASP A 112 8.77 14.85 -8.16
C ASP A 112 8.03 16.18 -8.07
N PRO A 113 7.56 16.58 -6.88
CA PRO A 113 6.83 17.84 -6.71
C PRO A 113 7.63 19.07 -7.14
N GLY A 114 8.95 19.02 -7.01
CA GLY A 114 9.82 20.11 -7.42
C GLY A 114 9.89 20.30 -8.93
N GLN A 115 9.49 19.31 -9.71
CA GLN A 115 9.51 19.34 -11.17
C GLN A 115 8.12 19.43 -11.80
N LEU A 116 7.07 19.29 -10.99
CA LEU A 116 5.70 19.36 -11.49
C LEU A 116 5.25 20.82 -11.53
N ALA A 117 4.63 21.20 -12.64
CA ALA A 117 3.93 22.47 -12.75
C ALA A 117 2.49 22.28 -12.26
N TYR A 118 2.11 23.09 -11.30
CA TYR A 118 0.75 23.09 -10.76
C TYR A 118 -0.05 24.25 -11.32
#